data_26b57834b8f1958b4338a515a25461b5
#
_entry.id   26b57834b8f1958b4338a515a25461b5
#
_cell.length_a   1.000
_cell.length_b   1.000
_cell.length_c   1.000
_cell.angle_alpha   90.00
_cell.angle_beta   90.00
_cell.angle_gamma   90.00
#
_symmetry.space_group_name_H-M   'P 1'
#
loop_
_entity.id
_entity.type
_entity.pdbx_description
1 polymer ?
#
loop_
_entity_poly.entity_id
_entity_poly.type
_entity_poly.pdbx_seq_one_letter_code
_entity_poly.pdbx_strand_id
1 'polypeptide(L)'
;MNLKVYLKKSIWAIIHFIIIITIVNLVLIGTTGFSKIMYDVIYMNILVFCVSIFFLIFRYKKWKERYKDFYEGLMQGKSVDLLITKDDVFEAKLIKDTIKLKNKELYENVNELKKELDELNEYITKWVHEIKIPISVCELISDKLEDTIDTNSDIPESLRGELARIKFLVEQVLYAGRASSYSQDLLINEVNIKQVVNEAVKKNAFFFISKRIDLRLKELQFNVLTDKKWLSYILEQVLNNACKYVGENGIVEIYCEEDEKSISLCVRDNGIGILPKDISRVFDKGFTGSNGRKSGKSTGMGLYFSKKMAEKLNHDIKVVSQAGNYTEFIITFYKLSDYFKV
;
A
#
# COMPACT_ATOMS: atom_id res chain seq x y z
N MET A 1 -20.39 14.07 24.67
CA MET A 1 -19.89 14.72 25.91
C MET A 1 -20.84 14.43 27.05
N ASN A 2 -20.36 13.82 28.15
CA ASN A 2 -21.23 13.25 29.17
C ASN A 2 -21.28 14.18 30.40
N LEU A 3 -22.48 14.40 30.97
CA LEU A 3 -22.72 15.23 32.15
C LEU A 3 -21.87 14.74 33.36
N LYS A 4 -21.64 13.43 33.47
CA LYS A 4 -20.80 12.85 34.54
C LYS A 4 -19.36 13.41 34.53
N VAL A 5 -18.77 13.63 33.34
CA VAL A 5 -17.42 14.18 33.18
C VAL A 5 -17.36 15.62 33.64
N TYR A 6 -18.37 16.40 33.31
CA TYR A 6 -18.47 17.81 33.76
C TYR A 6 -18.63 17.91 35.28
N LEU A 7 -19.50 17.12 35.89
CA LEU A 7 -19.71 17.09 37.34
C LEU A 7 -18.41 16.68 38.08
N LYS A 8 -17.69 15.70 37.58
CA LYS A 8 -16.40 15.31 38.15
C LYS A 8 -15.35 16.43 38.10
N LYS A 9 -15.31 17.20 37.00
CA LYS A 9 -14.44 18.41 36.89
C LYS A 9 -14.87 19.53 37.81
N SER A 10 -16.16 19.66 38.09
CA SER A 10 -16.73 20.74 38.93
C SER A 10 -16.87 20.37 40.41
N ILE A 11 -16.38 19.20 40.85
CA ILE A 11 -16.61 18.66 42.19
C ILE A 11 -16.08 19.58 43.30
N TRP A 12 -14.91 20.20 43.10
CA TRP A 12 -14.35 21.17 44.06
C TRP A 12 -15.20 22.42 44.19
N ALA A 13 -15.80 22.92 43.13
CA ALA A 13 -16.69 24.06 43.18
C ALA A 13 -17.99 23.69 43.90
N ILE A 14 -18.50 22.48 43.73
CA ILE A 14 -19.68 21.98 44.44
C ILE A 14 -19.38 21.85 45.93
N ILE A 15 -18.25 21.26 46.31
CA ILE A 15 -17.82 21.10 47.67
C ILE A 15 -17.64 22.45 48.36
N HIS A 16 -16.96 23.42 47.71
CA HIS A 16 -16.78 24.77 48.21
C HIS A 16 -18.12 25.45 48.49
N PHE A 17 -19.07 25.31 47.57
CA PHE A 17 -20.41 25.85 47.71
C PHE A 17 -21.18 25.24 48.91
N ILE A 18 -21.11 23.90 49.09
CA ILE A 18 -21.73 23.22 50.24
C ILE A 18 -21.12 23.72 51.55
N ILE A 19 -19.79 23.89 51.63
CA ILE A 19 -19.11 24.45 52.81
C ILE A 19 -19.60 25.85 53.17
N ILE A 20 -19.72 26.74 52.14
CA ILE A 20 -20.20 28.10 52.37
C ILE A 20 -21.63 28.09 52.94
N ILE A 21 -22.55 27.36 52.33
CA ILE A 21 -23.93 27.23 52.79
C ILE A 21 -23.96 26.70 54.22
N THR A 22 -23.16 25.71 54.57
CA THR A 22 -23.10 25.14 55.91
C THR A 22 -22.63 26.17 56.92
N ILE A 23 -21.57 26.94 56.61
CA ILE A 23 -21.07 28.01 57.48
C ILE A 23 -22.13 29.10 57.69
N VAL A 24 -22.78 29.55 56.62
CA VAL A 24 -23.84 30.58 56.70
C VAL A 24 -24.99 30.12 57.57
N ASN A 25 -25.45 28.88 57.41
CA ASN A 25 -26.53 28.32 58.25
C ASN A 25 -26.11 28.19 59.72
N LEU A 26 -24.87 27.76 59.99
CA LEU A 26 -24.33 27.68 61.34
C LEU A 26 -24.30 29.03 62.06
N VAL A 27 -23.89 30.08 61.37
CA VAL A 27 -23.86 31.45 61.89
C VAL A 27 -25.29 31.96 62.14
N LEU A 28 -26.21 31.74 61.23
CA LEU A 28 -27.62 32.14 61.39
C LEU A 28 -28.30 31.44 62.57
N ILE A 29 -28.04 30.15 62.79
CA ILE A 29 -28.57 29.38 63.90
C ILE A 29 -27.98 29.86 65.24
N GLY A 30 -26.70 30.24 65.24
CA GLY A 30 -25.99 30.68 66.44
C GLY A 30 -26.35 32.10 66.92
N THR A 31 -26.79 32.98 66.03
CA THR A 31 -27.07 34.40 66.34
C THR A 31 -28.52 34.67 66.67
N THR A 32 -29.45 33.86 66.13
CA THR A 32 -30.90 34.14 66.30
C THR A 32 -31.59 32.87 66.74
N GLY A 33 -32.34 32.86 67.82
CA GLY A 33 -33.00 31.69 68.39
C GLY A 33 -33.82 30.90 67.33
N PHE A 34 -33.63 29.59 67.29
CA PHE A 34 -34.02 28.65 66.23
C PHE A 34 -35.51 28.67 65.86
N SER A 35 -36.44 29.00 66.77
CA SER A 35 -37.88 28.86 66.53
C SER A 35 -38.51 30.01 65.73
N LYS A 36 -37.90 31.21 65.70
CA LYS A 36 -38.50 32.42 65.01
C LYS A 36 -38.07 32.57 63.55
N ILE A 37 -36.99 31.94 63.06
CA ILE A 37 -36.40 32.22 61.74
C ILE A 37 -36.36 30.94 60.86
N MET A 38 -36.87 29.83 61.32
CA MET A 38 -36.81 28.54 60.59
C MET A 38 -37.38 28.62 59.15
N TYR A 39 -38.50 29.31 58.94
CA TYR A 39 -39.10 29.47 57.61
C TYR A 39 -38.23 30.33 56.66
N ASP A 40 -37.63 31.40 57.19
CA ASP A 40 -36.77 32.31 56.40
C ASP A 40 -35.47 31.60 56.00
N VAL A 41 -34.88 30.80 56.88
CA VAL A 41 -33.69 30.00 56.58
C VAL A 41 -34.00 28.92 55.56
N ILE A 42 -35.14 28.24 55.61
CA ILE A 42 -35.56 27.27 54.61
C ILE A 42 -35.78 27.96 53.27
N TYR A 43 -36.49 29.09 53.23
CA TYR A 43 -36.73 29.89 52.04
C TYR A 43 -35.42 30.34 51.38
N MET A 44 -34.49 30.89 52.16
CA MET A 44 -33.14 31.29 51.69
C MET A 44 -32.38 30.10 51.11
N ASN A 45 -32.37 28.93 51.73
CA ASN A 45 -31.68 27.76 51.25
C ASN A 45 -32.28 27.22 49.93
N ILE A 46 -33.60 27.23 49.78
CA ILE A 46 -34.28 26.86 48.53
C ILE A 46 -33.88 27.84 47.42
N LEU A 47 -33.90 29.15 47.67
CA LEU A 47 -33.55 30.17 46.69
C LEU A 47 -32.09 30.03 46.23
N VAL A 48 -31.16 29.87 47.18
CA VAL A 48 -29.72 29.61 46.88
C VAL A 48 -29.52 28.31 46.11
N PHE A 49 -30.25 27.27 46.44
CA PHE A 49 -30.20 25.98 45.71
C PHE A 49 -30.70 26.15 44.26
N CYS A 50 -31.79 26.83 44.02
CA CYS A 50 -32.31 27.12 42.68
C CYS A 50 -31.32 27.95 41.84
N VAL A 51 -30.75 28.99 42.41
CA VAL A 51 -29.71 29.82 41.75
C VAL A 51 -28.48 28.99 41.40
N SER A 52 -28.06 28.10 42.28
CA SER A 52 -26.89 27.22 42.09
C SER A 52 -27.10 26.21 40.98
N ILE A 53 -28.28 25.59 40.94
CA ILE A 53 -28.65 24.67 39.82
C ILE A 53 -28.67 25.43 38.50
N PHE A 54 -29.28 26.62 38.45
CA PHE A 54 -29.29 27.46 37.27
C PHE A 54 -27.87 27.77 36.79
N PHE A 55 -26.99 28.18 37.70
CA PHE A 55 -25.58 28.46 37.39
C PHE A 55 -24.81 27.24 36.91
N LEU A 56 -25.02 26.04 37.49
CA LEU A 56 -24.43 24.80 37.03
C LEU A 56 -24.91 24.42 35.62
N ILE A 57 -26.20 24.56 35.34
CA ILE A 57 -26.75 24.30 33.99
C ILE A 57 -26.18 25.27 32.96
N PHE A 58 -26.11 26.58 33.33
CA PHE A 58 -25.53 27.59 32.44
C PHE A 58 -24.06 27.32 32.13
N ARG A 59 -23.25 27.01 33.16
CA ARG A 59 -21.85 26.62 32.98
C ARG A 59 -21.69 25.36 32.17
N TYR A 60 -22.56 24.35 32.35
CA TYR A 60 -22.56 23.13 31.59
C TYR A 60 -22.84 23.38 30.10
N LYS A 61 -23.85 24.18 29.78
CA LYS A 61 -24.16 24.59 28.41
C LYS A 61 -22.96 25.28 27.76
N LYS A 62 -22.39 26.29 28.42
CA LYS A 62 -21.23 27.03 27.93
C LYS A 62 -19.99 26.13 27.75
N TRP A 63 -19.80 25.17 28.65
CA TRP A 63 -18.73 24.15 28.52
C TRP A 63 -18.98 23.23 27.35
N LYS A 64 -20.21 22.74 27.15
CA LYS A 64 -20.59 21.90 26.04
C LYS A 64 -20.42 22.58 24.68
N GLU A 65 -20.85 23.82 24.55
CA GLU A 65 -20.66 24.62 23.34
C GLU A 65 -19.19 24.86 23.00
N ARG A 66 -18.35 25.14 23.99
CA ARG A 66 -16.92 25.38 23.81
C ARG A 66 -16.20 24.17 23.17
N TYR A 67 -16.57 22.96 23.53
CA TYR A 67 -15.92 21.73 23.05
C TYR A 67 -16.67 21.01 21.94
N LYS A 68 -17.85 21.50 21.55
CA LYS A 68 -18.66 20.88 20.50
C LYS A 68 -17.94 20.91 19.15
N ASP A 69 -17.49 22.06 18.73
CA ASP A 69 -16.83 22.27 17.44
C ASP A 69 -15.51 21.48 17.34
N PHE A 70 -14.78 21.41 18.44
CA PHE A 70 -13.57 20.61 18.55
C PHE A 70 -13.85 19.10 18.39
N TYR A 71 -14.88 18.59 19.07
CA TYR A 71 -15.24 17.18 19.01
C TYR A 71 -15.77 16.79 17.64
N GLU A 72 -16.63 17.61 17.04
CA GLU A 72 -17.17 17.38 15.68
C GLU A 72 -16.07 17.45 14.62
N GLY A 73 -15.14 18.38 14.74
CA GLY A 73 -14.01 18.51 13.84
C GLY A 73 -13.05 17.32 13.91
N LEU A 74 -12.79 16.80 15.12
CA LEU A 74 -12.00 15.57 15.32
C LEU A 74 -12.65 14.36 14.63
N MET A 75 -13.97 14.21 14.76
CA MET A 75 -14.71 13.13 14.12
C MET A 75 -14.72 13.25 12.58
N GLN A 76 -14.55 14.45 12.04
CA GLN A 76 -14.43 14.71 10.60
C GLN A 76 -12.98 14.62 10.08
N GLY A 77 -12.01 14.23 10.92
CA GLY A 77 -10.60 14.11 10.54
C GLY A 77 -9.90 15.45 10.26
N LYS A 78 -10.45 16.58 10.74
CA LYS A 78 -9.80 17.88 10.61
C LYS A 78 -8.54 17.95 11.48
N SER A 79 -7.52 18.66 11.00
CA SER A 79 -6.28 18.82 11.75
C SER A 79 -6.53 19.55 13.08
N VAL A 80 -5.91 19.07 14.15
CA VAL A 80 -6.10 19.57 15.51
C VAL A 80 -5.71 21.05 15.62
N ASP A 81 -4.74 21.52 14.81
CA ASP A 81 -4.31 22.92 14.75
C ASP A 81 -5.43 23.87 14.33
N LEU A 82 -6.34 23.42 13.46
CA LEU A 82 -7.51 24.19 13.01
C LEU A 82 -8.66 24.18 14.03
N LEU A 83 -8.67 23.20 14.94
CA LEU A 83 -9.76 23.00 15.90
C LEU A 83 -9.56 23.77 17.20
N ILE A 84 -8.31 24.11 17.57
CA ILE A 84 -7.97 24.86 18.76
C ILE A 84 -7.89 26.35 18.39
N THR A 85 -9.05 26.96 18.17
CA THR A 85 -9.15 28.40 17.77
C THR A 85 -9.18 29.39 18.93
N LYS A 86 -9.38 28.93 20.17
CA LYS A 86 -9.44 29.79 21.35
C LYS A 86 -8.28 29.48 22.29
N ASP A 87 -7.26 30.32 22.23
CA ASP A 87 -6.03 30.23 23.04
C ASP A 87 -6.26 30.69 24.52
N ASP A 88 -7.51 30.95 24.93
CA ASP A 88 -7.82 31.54 26.24
C ASP A 88 -7.65 30.60 27.44
N VAL A 89 -7.35 29.34 27.21
CA VAL A 89 -7.13 28.34 28.27
C VAL A 89 -5.73 27.80 28.18
N PHE A 90 -4.92 28.02 29.22
CA PHE A 90 -3.53 27.53 29.32
C PHE A 90 -3.37 26.05 28.91
N GLU A 91 -4.32 25.18 29.35
CA GLU A 91 -4.35 23.76 29.01
C GLU A 91 -4.50 23.53 27.47
N ALA A 92 -5.35 24.31 26.80
CA ALA A 92 -5.56 24.20 25.35
C ALA A 92 -4.31 24.62 24.57
N LYS A 93 -3.63 25.67 25.03
CA LYS A 93 -2.35 26.11 24.44
C LYS A 93 -1.27 25.07 24.62
N LEU A 94 -1.15 24.47 25.81
CA LEU A 94 -0.16 23.43 26.08
C LEU A 94 -0.38 22.19 25.20
N ILE A 95 -1.63 21.75 25.02
CA ILE A 95 -1.99 20.63 24.13
C ILE A 95 -1.63 20.98 22.69
N LYS A 96 -1.97 22.18 22.22
CA LYS A 96 -1.65 22.65 20.86
C LYS A 96 -0.14 22.64 20.60
N ASP A 97 0.64 23.19 21.52
CA ASP A 97 2.09 23.23 21.40
C ASP A 97 2.71 21.84 21.43
N THR A 98 2.19 20.93 22.29
CA THR A 98 2.61 19.52 22.34
C THR A 98 2.31 18.78 21.02
N ILE A 99 1.11 19.00 20.45
CA ILE A 99 0.74 18.37 19.17
C ILE A 99 1.58 18.92 18.04
N LYS A 100 1.84 20.24 18.01
CA LYS A 100 2.75 20.83 17.00
C LYS A 100 4.15 20.24 17.06
N LEU A 101 4.70 20.09 18.27
CA LEU A 101 6.00 19.47 18.46
C LEU A 101 6.02 18.02 17.97
N LYS A 102 4.98 17.24 18.32
CA LYS A 102 4.88 15.85 17.87
C LYS A 102 4.67 15.70 16.36
N ASN A 103 3.85 16.56 15.76
CA ASN A 103 3.67 16.58 14.32
C ASN A 103 4.96 16.97 13.58
N LYS A 104 5.71 17.93 14.13
CA LYS A 104 7.02 18.29 13.59
C LYS A 104 8.00 17.12 13.66
N GLU A 105 8.11 16.46 14.81
CA GLU A 105 8.96 15.27 15.00
C GLU A 105 8.57 14.13 14.05
N LEU A 106 7.27 13.85 13.90
CA LEU A 106 6.77 12.86 12.96
C LEU A 106 7.10 13.22 11.51
N TYR A 107 6.93 14.48 11.14
CA TYR A 107 7.24 14.96 9.79
C TYR A 107 8.74 14.86 9.48
N GLU A 108 9.60 15.21 10.43
CA GLU A 108 11.05 15.08 10.32
C GLU A 108 11.46 13.61 10.15
N ASN A 109 10.94 12.70 10.99
CA ASN A 109 11.20 11.25 10.90
C ASN A 109 10.71 10.65 9.56
N VAL A 110 9.52 11.03 9.10
CA VAL A 110 8.98 10.56 7.81
C VAL A 110 9.85 11.05 6.64
N ASN A 111 10.30 12.30 6.68
CA ASN A 111 11.18 12.84 5.65
C ASN A 111 12.56 12.18 5.66
N GLU A 112 13.10 11.89 6.83
CA GLU A 112 14.37 11.16 6.97
C GLU A 112 14.28 9.75 6.38
N LEU A 113 13.25 8.98 6.77
CA LEU A 113 12.99 7.66 6.21
C LEU A 113 12.78 7.69 4.68
N LYS A 114 12.08 8.71 4.19
CA LYS A 114 11.88 8.88 2.75
C LYS A 114 13.20 9.15 2.04
N LYS A 115 14.05 10.01 2.61
CA LYS A 115 15.36 10.29 2.07
C LYS A 115 16.27 9.04 2.04
N GLU A 116 16.28 8.23 3.11
CA GLU A 116 17.00 6.96 3.15
C GLU A 116 16.51 5.98 2.06
N LEU A 117 15.20 5.92 1.85
CA LEU A 117 14.60 5.09 0.80
C LEU A 117 15.00 5.56 -0.61
N ASP A 118 15.00 6.86 -0.85
CA ASP A 118 15.39 7.44 -2.13
C ASP A 118 16.89 7.21 -2.40
N GLU A 119 17.75 7.38 -1.40
CA GLU A 119 19.20 7.09 -1.48
C GLU A 119 19.46 5.60 -1.77
N LEU A 120 18.72 4.69 -1.13
CA LEU A 120 18.83 3.25 -1.38
C LEU A 120 18.42 2.90 -2.82
N ASN A 121 17.34 3.51 -3.31
CA ASN A 121 16.87 3.31 -4.68
C ASN A 121 17.88 3.81 -5.72
N GLU A 122 18.47 4.98 -5.48
CA GLU A 122 19.52 5.54 -6.34
C GLU A 122 20.76 4.64 -6.35
N TYR A 123 21.19 4.16 -5.18
CA TYR A 123 22.31 3.21 -5.06
C TYR A 123 22.04 1.92 -5.84
N ILE A 124 20.89 1.30 -5.66
CA ILE A 124 20.49 0.09 -6.39
C ILE A 124 20.51 0.34 -7.89
N THR A 125 20.01 1.49 -8.34
CA THR A 125 19.99 1.85 -9.75
C THR A 125 21.41 1.96 -10.34
N LYS A 126 22.32 2.62 -9.65
CA LYS A 126 23.73 2.72 -10.06
C LYS A 126 24.43 1.36 -10.09
N TRP A 127 24.23 0.54 -9.03
CA TRP A 127 24.80 -0.80 -8.92
C TRP A 127 24.36 -1.72 -10.07
N VAL A 128 23.08 -1.64 -10.45
CA VAL A 128 22.56 -2.42 -11.57
C VAL A 128 23.18 -1.97 -12.90
N HIS A 129 23.40 -0.67 -13.11
CA HIS A 129 24.11 -0.19 -14.29
C HIS A 129 25.55 -0.72 -14.36
N GLU A 130 26.26 -0.76 -13.25
CA GLU A 130 27.64 -1.28 -13.18
C GLU A 130 27.70 -2.79 -13.44
N ILE A 131 26.71 -3.57 -13.03
CA ILE A 131 26.63 -5.01 -13.32
C ILE A 131 26.31 -5.29 -14.80
N LYS A 132 25.51 -4.43 -15.45
CA LYS A 132 25.21 -4.62 -16.89
C LYS A 132 26.47 -4.64 -17.76
N ILE A 133 27.49 -3.87 -17.41
CA ILE A 133 28.75 -3.77 -18.19
C ILE A 133 29.48 -5.12 -18.23
N PRO A 134 29.85 -5.78 -17.11
CA PRO A 134 30.53 -7.06 -17.15
C PRO A 134 29.69 -8.17 -17.74
N ILE A 135 28.35 -8.12 -17.60
CA ILE A 135 27.44 -9.09 -18.26
C ILE A 135 27.58 -8.98 -19.78
N SER A 136 27.56 -7.75 -20.34
CA SER A 136 27.71 -7.55 -21.78
C SER A 136 29.10 -8.00 -22.28
N VAL A 137 30.14 -7.85 -21.47
CA VAL A 137 31.48 -8.36 -21.79
C VAL A 137 31.48 -9.89 -21.83
N CYS A 138 30.84 -10.56 -20.87
CA CYS A 138 30.70 -12.02 -20.87
C CYS A 138 29.89 -12.53 -22.07
N GLU A 139 28.82 -11.83 -22.47
CA GLU A 139 28.06 -12.14 -23.70
C GLU A 139 28.97 -12.11 -24.93
N LEU A 140 29.80 -11.06 -25.09
CA LEU A 140 30.77 -10.94 -26.19
C LEU A 140 31.84 -12.05 -26.18
N ILE A 141 32.28 -12.46 -25.00
CA ILE A 141 33.25 -13.58 -24.86
C ILE A 141 32.57 -14.90 -25.30
N SER A 142 31.32 -15.11 -24.90
CA SER A 142 30.55 -16.31 -25.32
C SER A 142 30.38 -16.37 -26.83
N ASP A 143 30.08 -15.23 -27.47
CA ASP A 143 29.93 -15.17 -28.93
C ASP A 143 31.25 -15.48 -29.65
N LYS A 144 32.38 -14.99 -29.14
CA LYS A 144 33.70 -15.30 -29.68
C LYS A 144 34.11 -16.78 -29.50
N LEU A 145 33.71 -17.41 -28.39
CA LEU A 145 33.96 -18.80 -28.13
C LEU A 145 33.20 -19.71 -29.11
N GLU A 146 31.99 -19.35 -29.53
CA GLU A 146 31.23 -20.10 -30.55
C GLU A 146 31.92 -20.09 -31.90
N ASP A 147 32.57 -18.97 -32.28
CA ASP A 147 33.31 -18.88 -33.54
C ASP A 147 34.62 -19.70 -33.56
N THR A 148 35.14 -20.06 -32.38
CA THR A 148 36.49 -20.64 -32.24
C THR A 148 36.49 -22.09 -31.73
N ILE A 149 35.41 -22.62 -31.20
CA ILE A 149 35.32 -23.98 -30.63
C ILE A 149 34.45 -24.85 -31.55
N ASP A 150 34.96 -26.05 -31.80
CA ASP A 150 34.24 -27.10 -32.52
C ASP A 150 32.80 -27.28 -31.98
N THR A 151 31.84 -27.37 -32.87
CA THR A 151 30.39 -27.29 -32.66
C THR A 151 29.79 -28.31 -31.68
N ASN A 152 30.61 -29.11 -30.97
CA ASN A 152 30.18 -30.14 -30.03
C ASN A 152 30.36 -29.81 -28.54
N SER A 153 30.67 -28.57 -28.17
CA SER A 153 30.79 -28.23 -26.76
C SER A 153 29.53 -27.49 -26.22
N ASP A 154 28.91 -28.03 -25.16
CA ASP A 154 27.75 -27.41 -24.45
C ASP A 154 28.11 -26.18 -23.65
N ILE A 155 29.39 -25.79 -23.61
CA ILE A 155 29.90 -24.70 -22.76
C ILE A 155 29.37 -23.32 -23.17
N PRO A 156 29.35 -22.93 -24.47
CA PRO A 156 28.81 -21.63 -24.88
C PRO A 156 27.32 -21.49 -24.59
N GLU A 157 26.57 -22.58 -24.80
CA GLU A 157 25.12 -22.56 -24.55
C GLU A 157 24.78 -22.42 -23.03
N SER A 158 25.52 -23.16 -22.20
CA SER A 158 25.41 -23.09 -20.75
C SER A 158 25.78 -21.68 -20.23
N LEU A 159 26.86 -21.09 -20.74
CA LEU A 159 27.27 -19.71 -20.38
C LEU A 159 26.23 -18.68 -20.77
N ARG A 160 25.65 -18.75 -21.98
CA ARG A 160 24.55 -17.89 -22.42
C ARG A 160 23.34 -18.02 -21.53
N GLY A 161 22.99 -19.22 -21.08
CA GLY A 161 21.88 -19.46 -20.18
C GLY A 161 22.03 -18.77 -18.82
N GLU A 162 23.22 -18.88 -18.22
CA GLU A 162 23.48 -18.20 -16.94
C GLU A 162 23.58 -16.68 -17.08
N LEU A 163 24.12 -16.17 -18.18
CA LEU A 163 24.14 -14.74 -18.47
C LEU A 163 22.73 -14.16 -18.69
N ALA A 164 21.87 -14.87 -19.43
CA ALA A 164 20.47 -14.49 -19.61
C ALA A 164 19.74 -14.42 -18.25
N ARG A 165 20.05 -15.36 -17.36
CA ARG A 165 19.51 -15.40 -16.02
C ARG A 165 20.00 -14.23 -15.15
N ILE A 166 21.28 -13.91 -15.17
CA ILE A 166 21.86 -12.75 -14.44
C ILE A 166 21.21 -11.47 -14.93
N LYS A 167 21.11 -11.29 -16.25
CA LYS A 167 20.45 -10.13 -16.86
C LYS A 167 19.01 -9.96 -16.39
N PHE A 168 18.25 -11.04 -16.39
CA PHE A 168 16.87 -11.07 -15.88
C PHE A 168 16.80 -10.68 -14.39
N LEU A 169 17.67 -11.23 -13.53
CA LEU A 169 17.70 -10.90 -12.09
C LEU A 169 18.07 -9.43 -11.84
N VAL A 170 19.00 -8.90 -12.63
CA VAL A 170 19.39 -7.47 -12.56
C VAL A 170 18.23 -6.57 -12.96
N GLU A 171 17.50 -6.91 -14.03
CA GLU A 171 16.31 -6.16 -14.44
C GLU A 171 15.20 -6.22 -13.37
N GLN A 172 15.03 -7.35 -12.68
CA GLN A 172 14.10 -7.46 -11.56
C GLN A 172 14.36 -6.44 -10.44
N VAL A 173 15.63 -6.27 -10.05
CA VAL A 173 15.99 -5.32 -8.98
C VAL A 173 15.75 -3.89 -9.42
N LEU A 174 16.05 -3.54 -10.69
CA LEU A 174 15.75 -2.21 -11.24
C LEU A 174 14.27 -1.87 -11.19
N TYR A 175 13.42 -2.81 -11.59
CA TYR A 175 11.97 -2.59 -11.58
C TYR A 175 11.41 -2.58 -10.17
N ALA A 176 11.96 -3.38 -9.25
CA ALA A 176 11.58 -3.35 -7.85
C ALA A 176 11.87 -1.98 -7.20
N GLY A 177 13.05 -1.40 -7.49
CA GLY A 177 13.40 -0.05 -7.03
C GLY A 177 12.44 1.02 -7.57
N ARG A 178 12.07 0.95 -8.84
CA ARG A 178 11.10 1.89 -9.46
C ARG A 178 9.67 1.68 -8.97
N ALA A 179 9.27 0.45 -8.66
CA ALA A 179 7.94 0.16 -8.14
C ALA A 179 7.74 0.64 -6.69
N SER A 180 8.82 0.76 -5.92
CA SER A 180 8.79 1.26 -4.53
C SER A 180 8.88 2.79 -4.46
N SER A 181 9.56 3.46 -5.42
CA SER A 181 9.55 4.92 -5.50
C SER A 181 8.20 5.43 -5.97
N TYR A 182 7.69 6.48 -5.35
CA TYR A 182 6.42 7.12 -5.71
C TYR A 182 6.40 7.47 -7.20
N SER A 183 5.31 7.12 -7.85
CA SER A 183 5.02 7.11 -9.28
C SER A 183 5.01 8.50 -9.95
N GLN A 184 6.11 9.25 -9.93
CA GLN A 184 6.19 10.51 -10.69
C GLN A 184 6.45 10.32 -12.19
N ASP A 185 6.78 9.11 -12.66
CA ASP A 185 7.23 8.84 -14.04
C ASP A 185 6.39 7.79 -14.79
N LEU A 186 5.10 7.60 -14.43
CA LEU A 186 4.22 6.73 -15.23
C LEU A 186 3.87 7.41 -16.55
N LEU A 187 4.28 6.80 -17.66
CA LEU A 187 3.96 7.26 -19.02
C LEU A 187 2.82 6.42 -19.61
N ILE A 188 1.59 6.78 -19.25
CA ILE A 188 0.41 6.11 -19.82
C ILE A 188 0.19 6.57 -21.25
N ASN A 189 0.30 5.65 -22.19
CA ASN A 189 0.06 5.86 -23.61
C ASN A 189 -0.80 4.73 -24.18
N GLU A 190 -1.30 4.92 -25.39
CA GLU A 190 -1.89 3.84 -26.16
C GLU A 190 -0.78 2.91 -26.65
N VAL A 191 -0.83 1.64 -26.21
CA VAL A 191 0.20 0.63 -26.46
C VAL A 191 -0.39 -0.54 -27.23
N ASN A 192 0.26 -0.94 -28.31
CA ASN A 192 -0.12 -2.12 -29.06
C ASN A 192 0.38 -3.40 -28.36
N ILE A 193 -0.55 -4.27 -27.94
CA ILE A 193 -0.25 -5.52 -27.21
C ILE A 193 0.68 -6.42 -28.01
N LYS A 194 0.43 -6.61 -29.31
CA LYS A 194 1.26 -7.46 -30.18
C LYS A 194 2.73 -7.06 -30.16
N GLN A 195 2.99 -5.74 -30.17
CA GLN A 195 4.36 -5.25 -30.14
C GLN A 195 5.04 -5.61 -28.81
N VAL A 196 4.36 -5.42 -27.67
CA VAL A 196 4.92 -5.74 -26.33
C VAL A 196 5.13 -7.24 -26.18
N VAL A 197 4.19 -8.06 -26.64
CA VAL A 197 4.31 -9.52 -26.64
C VAL A 197 5.52 -9.97 -27.44
N ASN A 198 5.69 -9.46 -28.66
CA ASN A 198 6.83 -9.82 -29.51
C ASN A 198 8.18 -9.43 -28.88
N GLU A 199 8.27 -8.24 -28.25
CA GLU A 199 9.47 -7.80 -27.55
C GLU A 199 9.78 -8.72 -26.34
N ALA A 200 8.77 -9.09 -25.54
CA ALA A 200 8.93 -9.96 -24.39
C ALA A 200 9.29 -11.41 -24.80
N VAL A 201 8.69 -11.93 -25.87
CA VAL A 201 9.03 -13.23 -26.46
C VAL A 201 10.48 -13.23 -26.94
N LYS A 202 10.90 -12.18 -27.66
CA LYS A 202 12.29 -12.06 -28.14
C LYS A 202 13.30 -12.06 -26.99
N LYS A 203 13.01 -11.39 -25.89
CA LYS A 203 13.87 -11.40 -24.69
C LYS A 203 13.97 -12.77 -24.02
N ASN A 204 12.92 -13.57 -24.09
CA ASN A 204 12.87 -14.93 -23.54
C ASN A 204 13.20 -16.02 -24.59
N ALA A 205 13.63 -15.66 -25.79
CA ALA A 205 13.83 -16.59 -26.92
C ALA A 205 14.76 -17.76 -26.56
N PHE A 206 15.84 -17.51 -25.81
CA PHE A 206 16.76 -18.56 -25.34
C PHE A 206 16.01 -19.69 -24.61
N PHE A 207 15.10 -19.36 -23.68
CA PHE A 207 14.37 -20.35 -22.90
C PHE A 207 13.35 -21.13 -23.75
N PHE A 208 12.71 -20.47 -24.74
CA PHE A 208 11.80 -21.13 -25.67
C PHE A 208 12.54 -22.13 -26.57
N ILE A 209 13.72 -21.75 -27.10
CA ILE A 209 14.53 -22.56 -27.99
C ILE A 209 15.15 -23.73 -27.23
N SER A 210 15.81 -23.51 -26.12
CA SER A 210 16.52 -24.52 -25.34
C SER A 210 15.61 -25.65 -24.85
N LYS A 211 14.36 -25.35 -24.53
CA LYS A 211 13.35 -26.34 -24.12
C LYS A 211 12.45 -26.83 -25.27
N ARG A 212 12.64 -26.31 -26.48
CA ARG A 212 11.80 -26.62 -27.66
C ARG A 212 10.32 -26.36 -27.40
N ILE A 213 9.99 -25.23 -26.74
CA ILE A 213 8.63 -24.87 -26.39
C ILE A 213 7.89 -24.43 -27.65
N ASP A 214 6.71 -25.02 -27.92
CA ASP A 214 5.78 -24.59 -28.97
C ASP A 214 5.05 -23.30 -28.52
N LEU A 215 5.44 -22.16 -29.11
CA LEU A 215 4.85 -20.87 -28.82
C LEU A 215 3.73 -20.55 -29.79
N ARG A 216 2.50 -20.35 -29.28
CA ARG A 216 1.32 -20.03 -30.08
C ARG A 216 0.82 -18.63 -29.76
N LEU A 217 0.78 -17.78 -30.77
CA LEU A 217 0.28 -16.40 -30.68
C LEU A 217 -1.06 -16.30 -31.41
N LYS A 218 -2.13 -15.85 -30.72
CA LYS A 218 -3.47 -15.71 -31.29
C LYS A 218 -4.07 -14.36 -30.90
N GLU A 219 -4.72 -13.69 -31.83
CA GLU A 219 -5.56 -12.51 -31.62
C GLU A 219 -4.96 -11.41 -30.70
N LEU A 220 -3.79 -10.90 -31.10
CA LEU A 220 -3.06 -9.88 -30.33
C LEU A 220 -3.27 -8.44 -30.88
N GLN A 221 -4.20 -8.22 -31.80
CA GLN A 221 -4.40 -6.94 -32.50
C GLN A 221 -5.20 -5.94 -31.66
N PHE A 222 -4.79 -5.68 -30.44
CA PHE A 222 -5.45 -4.74 -29.52
C PHE A 222 -4.50 -3.64 -29.06
N ASN A 223 -5.08 -2.45 -28.87
CA ASN A 223 -4.40 -1.33 -28.22
C ASN A 223 -5.01 -1.10 -26.84
N VAL A 224 -4.17 -0.82 -25.84
CA VAL A 224 -4.58 -0.58 -24.46
C VAL A 224 -3.87 0.64 -23.91
N LEU A 225 -4.49 1.35 -22.98
CA LEU A 225 -3.88 2.46 -22.25
C LEU A 225 -3.06 1.90 -21.08
N THR A 226 -1.73 2.04 -21.18
CA THR A 226 -0.82 1.52 -20.15
C THR A 226 0.56 2.15 -20.27
N ASP A 227 1.44 1.88 -19.32
CA ASP A 227 2.88 2.13 -19.45
C ASP A 227 3.55 0.92 -20.13
N LYS A 228 4.12 1.13 -21.33
CA LYS A 228 4.77 0.08 -22.11
C LYS A 228 5.86 -0.65 -21.32
N LYS A 229 6.67 0.07 -20.54
CA LYS A 229 7.80 -0.51 -19.80
C LYS A 229 7.31 -1.42 -18.66
N TRP A 230 6.29 -0.99 -17.96
CA TRP A 230 5.71 -1.75 -16.85
C TRP A 230 4.95 -2.97 -17.36
N LEU A 231 4.19 -2.84 -18.43
CA LEU A 231 3.54 -3.97 -19.08
C LEU A 231 4.57 -5.00 -19.60
N SER A 232 5.67 -4.53 -20.23
CA SER A 232 6.76 -5.41 -20.67
C SER A 232 7.34 -6.21 -19.50
N TYR A 233 7.59 -5.57 -18.38
CA TYR A 233 8.09 -6.25 -17.18
C TYR A 233 7.11 -7.32 -16.66
N ILE A 234 5.83 -6.98 -16.51
CA ILE A 234 4.79 -7.93 -16.05
C ILE A 234 4.78 -9.15 -16.97
N LEU A 235 4.77 -8.92 -18.29
CA LEU A 235 4.74 -9.99 -19.28
C LEU A 235 6.02 -10.85 -19.26
N GLU A 236 7.20 -10.25 -19.12
CA GLU A 236 8.47 -10.96 -18.99
C GLU A 236 8.49 -11.87 -17.75
N GLN A 237 7.93 -11.42 -16.61
CA GLN A 237 7.81 -12.23 -15.40
C GLN A 237 6.89 -13.45 -15.62
N VAL A 238 5.75 -13.24 -16.28
CA VAL A 238 4.79 -14.29 -16.58
C VAL A 238 5.39 -15.30 -17.55
N LEU A 239 6.04 -14.84 -18.64
CA LEU A 239 6.70 -15.71 -19.62
C LEU A 239 7.87 -16.48 -19.03
N ASN A 240 8.67 -15.86 -18.19
CA ASN A 240 9.76 -16.56 -17.50
C ASN A 240 9.21 -17.68 -16.59
N ASN A 241 8.10 -17.44 -15.90
CA ASN A 241 7.43 -18.48 -15.12
C ASN A 241 6.90 -19.60 -16.02
N ALA A 242 6.24 -19.29 -17.13
CA ALA A 242 5.77 -20.29 -18.08
C ALA A 242 6.94 -21.15 -18.59
N CYS A 243 8.03 -20.52 -19.07
CA CYS A 243 9.23 -21.23 -19.52
C CYS A 243 9.89 -22.08 -18.44
N LYS A 244 9.82 -21.63 -17.17
CA LYS A 244 10.42 -22.34 -16.04
C LYS A 244 9.67 -23.63 -15.70
N TYR A 245 8.34 -23.56 -15.68
CA TYR A 245 7.48 -24.64 -15.19
C TYR A 245 6.91 -25.55 -16.27
N VAL A 246 7.02 -25.17 -17.54
CA VAL A 246 6.73 -26.04 -18.68
C VAL A 246 7.84 -27.05 -18.87
N GLY A 247 7.48 -28.29 -19.29
CA GLY A 247 8.44 -29.33 -19.65
C GLY A 247 9.08 -29.11 -21.02
N GLU A 248 10.02 -29.97 -21.41
CA GLU A 248 10.53 -30.01 -22.79
C GLU A 248 9.41 -30.34 -23.77
N ASN A 249 9.44 -29.71 -24.95
CA ASN A 249 8.40 -29.80 -25.97
C ASN A 249 7.00 -29.38 -25.46
N GLY A 250 6.92 -28.57 -24.42
CA GLY A 250 5.66 -28.04 -23.91
C GLY A 250 5.09 -26.95 -24.79
N ILE A 251 3.93 -26.44 -24.39
CA ILE A 251 3.17 -25.42 -25.15
C ILE A 251 2.99 -24.18 -24.28
N VAL A 252 3.27 -23.00 -24.84
CA VAL A 252 2.89 -21.70 -24.27
C VAL A 252 2.04 -20.96 -25.29
N GLU A 253 0.83 -20.59 -24.89
CA GLU A 253 -0.13 -19.91 -25.74
C GLU A 253 -0.36 -18.50 -25.18
N ILE A 254 -0.33 -17.48 -26.08
CA ILE A 254 -0.57 -16.08 -25.73
C ILE A 254 -1.68 -15.56 -26.62
N TYR A 255 -2.74 -15.05 -26.00
CA TYR A 255 -3.91 -14.55 -26.73
C TYR A 255 -4.62 -13.44 -25.95
N CYS A 256 -5.45 -12.69 -26.66
CA CYS A 256 -6.34 -11.71 -26.02
C CYS A 256 -7.79 -12.16 -26.15
N GLU A 257 -8.56 -11.83 -25.12
CA GLU A 257 -10.02 -11.89 -25.10
C GLU A 257 -10.56 -10.47 -24.87
N GLU A 258 -11.61 -10.11 -25.58
CA GLU A 258 -12.26 -8.82 -25.43
C GLU A 258 -13.69 -9.03 -24.97
N ASP A 259 -14.10 -8.26 -23.97
CA ASP A 259 -15.49 -8.12 -23.55
C ASP A 259 -15.97 -6.66 -23.68
N GLU A 260 -17.20 -6.38 -23.25
CA GLU A 260 -17.78 -5.03 -23.32
C GLU A 260 -16.98 -3.99 -22.53
N LYS A 261 -16.29 -4.38 -21.44
CA LYS A 261 -15.66 -3.48 -20.47
C LYS A 261 -14.16 -3.55 -20.46
N SER A 262 -13.58 -4.64 -20.96
CA SER A 262 -12.16 -4.91 -20.82
C SER A 262 -11.56 -5.68 -21.97
N ILE A 263 -10.23 -5.64 -22.05
CA ILE A 263 -9.39 -6.49 -22.87
C ILE A 263 -8.51 -7.29 -21.90
N SER A 264 -8.48 -8.60 -22.04
CA SER A 264 -7.68 -9.49 -21.22
C SER A 264 -6.57 -10.13 -22.04
N LEU A 265 -5.31 -9.93 -21.64
CA LEU A 265 -4.16 -10.63 -22.20
C LEU A 265 -3.90 -11.87 -21.37
N CYS A 266 -4.03 -13.03 -22.00
CA CYS A 266 -3.89 -14.35 -21.41
C CYS A 266 -2.56 -14.99 -21.83
N VAL A 267 -1.84 -15.57 -20.87
CA VAL A 267 -0.65 -16.38 -21.08
C VAL A 267 -0.87 -17.72 -20.41
N ARG A 268 -1.03 -18.76 -21.23
CA ARG A 268 -1.34 -20.12 -20.79
C ARG A 268 -0.20 -21.07 -21.10
N ASP A 269 0.24 -21.84 -20.12
CA ASP A 269 1.22 -22.92 -20.28
C ASP A 269 0.61 -24.28 -19.89
N ASN A 270 1.09 -25.34 -20.52
CA ASN A 270 0.73 -26.73 -20.19
C ASN A 270 1.72 -27.39 -19.22
N GLY A 271 2.29 -26.60 -18.31
CA GLY A 271 3.26 -27.06 -17.32
C GLY A 271 2.65 -27.82 -16.14
N ILE A 272 3.42 -27.90 -15.07
CA ILE A 272 3.06 -28.63 -13.85
C ILE A 272 1.83 -28.08 -13.10
N GLY A 273 1.35 -26.91 -13.46
CA GLY A 273 0.25 -26.23 -12.75
C GLY A 273 0.59 -25.84 -11.32
N ILE A 274 -0.40 -25.25 -10.64
CA ILE A 274 -0.30 -24.74 -9.27
C ILE A 274 -1.28 -25.50 -8.39
N LEU A 275 -0.83 -25.90 -7.20
CA LEU A 275 -1.70 -26.57 -6.23
C LEU A 275 -2.81 -25.59 -5.74
N PRO A 276 -4.06 -26.03 -5.53
CA PRO A 276 -5.17 -25.16 -5.12
C PRO A 276 -4.86 -24.31 -3.88
N LYS A 277 -4.15 -24.86 -2.90
CA LYS A 277 -3.73 -24.17 -1.67
C LYS A 277 -2.72 -23.04 -1.91
N ASP A 278 -2.01 -23.04 -3.03
CA ASP A 278 -0.94 -22.09 -3.37
C ASP A 278 -1.45 -20.97 -4.30
N ILE A 279 -2.58 -21.17 -5.02
CA ILE A 279 -3.13 -20.21 -6.01
C ILE A 279 -3.35 -18.81 -5.40
N SER A 280 -3.95 -18.71 -4.23
CA SER A 280 -4.22 -17.43 -3.57
C SER A 280 -2.96 -16.70 -3.12
N ARG A 281 -1.82 -17.39 -3.06
CA ARG A 281 -0.56 -16.90 -2.50
C ARG A 281 0.53 -16.62 -3.53
N VAL A 282 0.30 -16.92 -4.81
CA VAL A 282 1.35 -16.77 -5.85
C VAL A 282 1.84 -15.32 -5.99
N PHE A 283 1.03 -14.35 -5.59
CA PHE A 283 1.37 -12.93 -5.58
C PHE A 283 1.88 -12.41 -4.22
N ASP A 284 1.98 -13.28 -3.20
CA ASP A 284 2.52 -12.88 -1.90
C ASP A 284 4.02 -12.63 -1.97
N LYS A 285 4.50 -11.65 -1.19
CA LYS A 285 5.93 -11.29 -1.13
C LYS A 285 6.79 -12.48 -0.69
N GLY A 286 7.75 -12.86 -1.56
CA GLY A 286 8.70 -13.95 -1.27
C GLY A 286 8.10 -15.36 -1.36
N PHE A 287 6.87 -15.52 -1.86
CA PHE A 287 6.25 -16.82 -2.00
C PHE A 287 6.84 -17.60 -3.20
N THR A 288 7.30 -18.80 -2.96
CA THR A 288 7.94 -19.65 -3.98
C THR A 288 7.24 -21.01 -4.21
N GLY A 289 6.14 -21.28 -3.52
CA GLY A 289 5.40 -22.54 -3.59
C GLY A 289 6.25 -23.77 -3.22
N SER A 290 5.65 -24.94 -3.27
CA SER A 290 6.34 -26.21 -3.02
C SER A 290 7.37 -26.56 -4.11
N ASN A 291 7.09 -26.18 -5.34
CA ASN A 291 7.93 -26.46 -6.51
C ASN A 291 9.13 -25.50 -6.62
N GLY A 292 8.97 -24.25 -6.23
CA GLY A 292 10.05 -23.25 -6.22
C GLY A 292 11.12 -23.52 -5.16
N ARG A 293 10.74 -24.10 -4.01
CA ARG A 293 11.69 -24.50 -2.95
C ARG A 293 12.59 -25.65 -3.36
N LYS A 294 12.09 -26.59 -4.13
CA LYS A 294 12.88 -27.74 -4.63
C LYS A 294 13.95 -27.33 -5.65
N SER A 295 13.69 -26.29 -6.43
CA SER A 295 14.63 -25.82 -7.47
C SER A 295 15.66 -24.82 -6.97
N GLY A 296 15.50 -24.23 -5.76
CA GLY A 296 16.41 -23.23 -5.17
C GLY A 296 16.59 -21.95 -6.00
N LYS A 297 15.86 -21.79 -7.10
CA LYS A 297 16.12 -20.80 -8.17
C LYS A 297 15.08 -19.69 -8.28
N SER A 298 14.29 -19.40 -7.25
CA SER A 298 13.27 -18.33 -7.31
C SER A 298 13.22 -17.48 -6.06
N THR A 299 13.20 -16.16 -6.24
CA THR A 299 13.13 -15.17 -5.16
C THR A 299 11.71 -14.98 -4.62
N GLY A 300 10.67 -15.43 -5.36
CA GLY A 300 9.26 -15.18 -5.04
C GLY A 300 8.84 -13.69 -5.11
N MET A 301 9.67 -12.86 -5.74
CA MET A 301 9.42 -11.40 -5.82
C MET A 301 8.81 -10.96 -7.15
N GLY A 302 9.04 -11.72 -8.24
CA GLY A 302 8.62 -11.31 -9.58
C GLY A 302 7.12 -11.09 -9.71
N LEU A 303 6.30 -12.08 -9.35
CA LEU A 303 4.84 -11.97 -9.40
C LEU A 303 4.28 -10.95 -8.39
N TYR A 304 4.90 -10.81 -7.22
CA TYR A 304 4.56 -9.78 -6.24
C TYR A 304 4.69 -8.37 -6.84
N PHE A 305 5.82 -8.06 -7.49
CA PHE A 305 5.99 -6.78 -8.16
C PHE A 305 5.09 -6.62 -9.37
N SER A 306 4.87 -7.70 -10.14
CA SER A 306 3.92 -7.68 -11.26
C SER A 306 2.52 -7.27 -10.82
N LYS A 307 2.03 -7.82 -9.70
CA LYS A 307 0.74 -7.42 -9.12
C LYS A 307 0.74 -5.97 -8.67
N LYS A 308 1.77 -5.53 -7.96
CA LYS A 308 1.89 -4.12 -7.53
C LYS A 308 1.92 -3.13 -8.69
N MET A 309 2.61 -3.48 -9.78
CA MET A 309 2.65 -2.65 -10.98
C MET A 309 1.30 -2.62 -11.70
N ALA A 310 0.64 -3.78 -11.83
CA ALA A 310 -0.69 -3.86 -12.42
C ALA A 310 -1.70 -2.99 -11.62
N GLU A 311 -1.72 -3.10 -10.29
CA GLU A 311 -2.56 -2.27 -9.42
C GLU A 311 -2.30 -0.76 -9.59
N LYS A 312 -1.02 -0.33 -9.68
CA LYS A 312 -0.68 1.08 -9.93
C LYS A 312 -1.10 1.59 -11.31
N LEU A 313 -1.19 0.69 -12.30
CA LEU A 313 -1.69 0.98 -13.65
C LEU A 313 -3.22 0.87 -13.74
N ASN A 314 -3.93 0.62 -12.63
CA ASN A 314 -5.35 0.28 -12.62
C ASN A 314 -5.70 -0.92 -13.52
N HIS A 315 -4.79 -1.89 -13.59
CA HIS A 315 -5.00 -3.18 -14.26
C HIS A 315 -5.16 -4.27 -13.22
N ASP A 316 -5.84 -5.34 -13.60
CA ASP A 316 -5.96 -6.53 -12.75
C ASP A 316 -5.03 -7.65 -13.29
N ILE A 317 -4.46 -8.45 -12.39
CA ILE A 317 -3.71 -9.65 -12.74
C ILE A 317 -4.21 -10.82 -11.91
N LYS A 318 -4.62 -11.88 -12.61
CA LYS A 318 -5.17 -13.11 -12.02
C LYS A 318 -4.43 -14.34 -12.52
N VAL A 319 -4.60 -15.43 -11.80
CA VAL A 319 -4.10 -16.75 -12.21
C VAL A 319 -5.20 -17.79 -12.07
N VAL A 320 -5.33 -18.62 -13.09
CA VAL A 320 -6.17 -19.80 -13.09
C VAL A 320 -5.24 -21.00 -13.37
N SER A 321 -5.34 -22.06 -12.60
CA SER A 321 -4.44 -23.19 -12.77
C SER A 321 -5.09 -24.48 -12.28
N GLN A 322 -4.70 -25.58 -12.94
CA GLN A 322 -5.00 -26.94 -12.54
C GLN A 322 -3.69 -27.72 -12.38
N ALA A 323 -3.43 -28.18 -11.17
CA ALA A 323 -2.21 -28.94 -10.87
C ALA A 323 -2.07 -30.15 -11.81
N GLY A 324 -0.89 -30.30 -12.42
CA GLY A 324 -0.57 -31.34 -13.39
C GLY A 324 -1.08 -31.08 -14.81
N ASN A 325 -1.73 -29.96 -15.09
CA ASN A 325 -2.36 -29.72 -16.39
C ASN A 325 -1.95 -28.39 -17.03
N TYR A 326 -2.23 -27.25 -16.38
CA TYR A 326 -1.94 -25.94 -16.95
C TYR A 326 -1.83 -24.84 -15.90
N THR A 327 -1.18 -23.72 -16.28
CA THR A 327 -1.30 -22.42 -15.61
C THR A 327 -1.64 -21.35 -16.63
N GLU A 328 -2.50 -20.43 -16.27
CA GLU A 328 -2.93 -19.32 -17.10
C GLU A 328 -2.92 -18.03 -16.27
N PHE A 329 -2.10 -17.08 -16.70
CA PHE A 329 -2.08 -15.72 -16.15
C PHE A 329 -2.91 -14.81 -17.05
N ILE A 330 -3.76 -13.98 -16.42
CA ILE A 330 -4.70 -13.10 -17.10
C ILE A 330 -4.42 -11.67 -16.62
N ILE A 331 -4.06 -10.78 -17.56
CA ILE A 331 -3.85 -9.34 -17.30
C ILE A 331 -5.03 -8.60 -17.95
N THR A 332 -5.84 -7.91 -17.13
CA THR A 332 -7.07 -7.23 -17.59
C THR A 332 -6.87 -5.73 -17.65
N PHE A 333 -7.16 -5.15 -18.83
CA PHE A 333 -7.13 -3.72 -19.13
C PHE A 333 -8.56 -3.22 -19.26
N TYR A 334 -8.98 -2.27 -18.42
CA TYR A 334 -10.33 -1.68 -18.48
C TYR A 334 -10.42 -0.61 -19.57
N LYS A 335 -11.54 -0.60 -20.31
CA LYS A 335 -11.82 0.40 -21.35
C LYS A 335 -12.16 1.76 -20.70
N LEU A 336 -11.82 2.87 -21.37
CA LEU A 336 -11.97 4.25 -20.89
C LEU A 336 -13.37 4.60 -20.34
N SER A 337 -14.43 3.96 -20.84
CA SER A 337 -15.81 4.20 -20.39
C SER A 337 -16.03 3.91 -18.89
N ASP A 338 -15.19 3.10 -18.26
CA ASP A 338 -15.32 2.70 -16.85
C ASP A 338 -14.31 3.38 -15.92
N TYR A 339 -13.30 4.10 -16.45
CA TYR A 339 -12.31 4.84 -15.65
C TYR A 339 -12.91 6.02 -14.87
N PHE A 340 -14.06 6.55 -15.30
CA PHE A 340 -14.72 7.72 -14.70
C PHE A 340 -15.89 7.36 -13.76
N LYS A 341 -16.08 6.08 -13.42
CA LYS A 341 -17.17 5.62 -12.55
C LYS A 341 -16.73 5.25 -11.14
N VAL A 342 -15.59 5.73 -10.68
CA VAL A 342 -15.13 5.56 -9.28
C VAL A 342 -15.34 6.83 -8.48
#